data_6da3aa24d0e77fd2ab19cffced873f89
#
_entry.id   6da3aa24d0e77fd2ab19cffced873f89
#
_cell.length_a   1.000
_cell.length_b   1.000
_cell.length_c   1.000
_cell.angle_alpha   90.00
_cell.angle_beta   90.00
_cell.angle_gamma   90.00
#
_symmetry.space_group_name_H-M   'P 1'
#
loop_
_entity.id
_entity.type
_entity.pdbx_description
1 polymer ?
#
loop_
_entity_poly.entity_id
_entity_poly.type
_entity_poly.pdbx_seq_one_letter_code
_entity_poly.pdbx_strand_id
1 'polypeptide(L)'
;MLHDKDFEYYEKLAHWSFDEYDCHSESLTDWDLYEILKSVATPDLHVLDLGTGGGEKLLANYPDCAEIVGTDYSPNMVATAIENLAKSGRKNITFRVMDNLHMDVPDEHFDVVVARHTCIDAKQIMRCLKPGGYLLIRGVDKYDCWDLKKTVGYGQGFDDPVPISIVDYENVLAAGFRDVELVPVHEREFYKDAATFKAFLEVVPILDHMPEDSVLDGYIAKNTYSGRVRLLRRCYGITARK
;
A
#
# COMPACT_ATOMS: atom_id res chain seq x y z
N MET A 1 -10.40 -11.68 11.11
CA MET A 1 -9.28 -12.22 11.92
C MET A 1 -7.89 -11.69 11.50
N LEU A 2 -7.72 -11.14 10.31
CA LEU A 2 -6.51 -10.35 9.94
C LEU A 2 -6.54 -8.94 10.57
N HIS A 3 -7.72 -8.36 10.76
CA HIS A 3 -7.93 -6.99 11.26
C HIS A 3 -7.35 -6.70 12.67
N ASP A 4 -7.43 -7.61 13.62
CA ASP A 4 -7.09 -7.28 15.02
C ASP A 4 -5.59 -7.14 15.25
N LYS A 5 -4.77 -7.97 14.58
CA LYS A 5 -3.30 -7.91 14.70
C LYS A 5 -2.71 -6.72 13.96
N ASP A 6 -3.22 -6.43 12.77
CA ASP A 6 -2.78 -5.29 11.98
C ASP A 6 -3.16 -3.97 12.67
N PHE A 7 -4.36 -3.89 13.27
CA PHE A 7 -4.80 -2.72 14.01
C PHE A 7 -3.91 -2.40 15.21
N GLU A 8 -3.62 -3.37 16.08
CA GLU A 8 -2.73 -3.17 17.23
C GLU A 8 -1.32 -2.73 16.80
N TYR A 9 -0.88 -3.15 15.63
CA TYR A 9 0.40 -2.78 15.08
C TYR A 9 0.40 -1.31 14.62
N TYR A 10 -0.59 -0.89 13.82
CA TYR A 10 -0.69 0.48 13.31
C TYR A 10 -1.01 1.51 14.39
N GLU A 11 -1.72 1.14 15.47
CA GLU A 11 -1.97 2.01 16.62
C GLU A 11 -0.68 2.36 17.40
N LYS A 12 0.35 1.52 17.31
CA LYS A 12 1.66 1.77 17.94
C LYS A 12 2.56 2.69 17.11
N LEU A 13 2.28 2.84 15.83
CA LEU A 13 3.06 3.66 14.91
C LEU A 13 2.49 5.08 14.88
N ALA A 14 3.08 5.99 15.65
CA ALA A 14 2.69 7.40 15.65
C ALA A 14 3.01 8.13 14.33
N HIS A 15 4.00 7.65 13.59
CA HIS A 15 4.42 8.21 12.29
C HIS A 15 4.88 7.07 11.37
N TRP A 16 4.33 7.02 10.17
CA TRP A 16 4.71 6.09 9.13
C TRP A 16 5.53 6.84 8.06
N SER A 17 6.78 7.14 8.37
CA SER A 17 7.70 7.71 7.38
C SER A 17 8.87 6.76 7.13
N PHE A 18 9.12 6.45 5.86
CA PHE A 18 10.29 5.67 5.42
C PHE A 18 11.48 6.55 5.06
N ASP A 19 11.33 7.87 5.10
CA ASP A 19 12.37 8.84 4.73
C ASP A 19 13.57 8.81 5.69
N GLU A 20 13.38 8.26 6.90
CA GLU A 20 14.44 8.08 7.90
C GLU A 20 15.40 6.93 7.54
N TYR A 21 14.95 5.98 6.73
CA TYR A 21 15.77 4.86 6.31
C TYR A 21 16.45 5.20 5.00
N ASP A 22 17.68 5.70 5.01
CA ASP A 22 18.47 5.94 3.77
C ASP A 22 18.39 4.74 2.84
N CYS A 23 17.32 4.72 2.04
CA CYS A 23 16.93 3.65 1.15
C CYS A 23 16.74 4.21 -0.27
N HIS A 24 17.40 3.59 -1.23
CA HIS A 24 17.19 3.86 -2.65
C HIS A 24 16.34 2.72 -3.24
N SER A 25 15.29 3.09 -4.00
CA SER A 25 14.42 2.12 -4.67
C SER A 25 14.55 2.21 -6.19
N GLU A 26 14.60 1.06 -6.85
CA GLU A 26 14.60 0.92 -8.30
C GLU A 26 13.39 0.09 -8.71
N SER A 27 12.52 0.64 -9.55
CA SER A 27 11.42 -0.14 -10.15
C SER A 27 11.98 -1.14 -11.17
N LEU A 28 11.42 -2.35 -11.16
CA LEU A 28 11.72 -3.43 -12.12
C LEU A 28 10.56 -3.66 -13.11
N THR A 29 9.47 -2.91 -12.95
CA THR A 29 8.26 -3.00 -13.77
C THR A 29 7.79 -1.61 -14.14
N ASP A 30 7.09 -1.48 -15.26
CA ASP A 30 6.65 -0.18 -15.79
C ASP A 30 5.32 0.29 -15.17
N TRP A 31 4.61 -0.58 -14.42
CA TRP A 31 3.34 -0.22 -13.79
C TRP A 31 3.58 0.68 -12.59
N ASP A 32 3.03 1.88 -12.63
CA ASP A 32 3.06 2.85 -11.53
C ASP A 32 1.66 3.39 -11.25
N LEU A 33 1.18 3.17 -10.03
CA LEU A 33 -0.15 3.59 -9.57
C LEU A 33 -0.36 5.10 -9.75
N TYR A 34 0.64 5.89 -9.41
CA TYR A 34 0.52 7.35 -9.44
C TYR A 34 0.56 7.90 -10.86
N GLU A 35 1.35 7.31 -11.74
CA GLU A 35 1.37 7.69 -13.16
C GLU A 35 0.05 7.33 -13.85
N ILE A 36 -0.56 6.18 -13.51
CA ILE A 36 -1.90 5.82 -14.00
C ILE A 36 -2.94 6.80 -13.46
N LEU A 37 -2.93 7.11 -12.16
CA LEU A 37 -3.84 8.10 -11.57
C LEU A 37 -3.71 9.46 -12.26
N LYS A 38 -2.50 9.95 -12.49
CA LYS A 38 -2.24 11.20 -13.21
C LYS A 38 -2.73 11.16 -14.66
N SER A 39 -2.61 10.02 -15.34
CA SER A 39 -3.02 9.86 -16.74
C SER A 39 -4.54 9.97 -16.95
N VAL A 40 -5.33 9.63 -15.91
CA VAL A 40 -6.80 9.74 -15.93
C VAL A 40 -7.32 10.99 -15.23
N ALA A 41 -6.43 11.80 -14.66
CA ALA A 41 -6.80 12.97 -13.86
C ALA A 41 -7.40 14.09 -14.70
N THR A 42 -8.50 14.65 -14.22
CA THR A 42 -9.11 15.89 -14.72
C THR A 42 -9.38 16.84 -13.54
N PRO A 43 -9.55 18.15 -13.76
CA PRO A 43 -9.87 19.10 -12.69
C PRO A 43 -11.13 18.73 -11.89
N ASP A 44 -12.10 18.06 -12.51
CA ASP A 44 -13.38 17.70 -11.92
C ASP A 44 -13.38 16.31 -11.26
N LEU A 45 -12.22 15.66 -11.18
CA LEU A 45 -12.08 14.30 -10.65
C LEU A 45 -12.39 14.24 -9.15
N HIS A 46 -13.13 13.21 -8.74
CA HIS A 46 -13.36 12.85 -7.33
C HIS A 46 -12.64 11.55 -7.04
N VAL A 47 -11.73 11.56 -6.08
CA VAL A 47 -10.87 10.42 -5.73
C VAL A 47 -11.14 9.96 -4.30
N LEU A 48 -11.29 8.66 -4.12
CA LEU A 48 -11.28 8.00 -2.80
C LEU A 48 -9.97 7.22 -2.65
N ASP A 49 -9.23 7.48 -1.58
CA ASP A 49 -8.01 6.76 -1.21
C ASP A 49 -8.26 5.92 0.04
N LEU A 50 -8.18 4.62 -0.09
CA LEU A 50 -8.42 3.65 0.98
C LEU A 50 -7.09 3.23 1.61
N GLY A 51 -7.00 3.32 2.95
CA GLY A 51 -5.78 3.02 3.70
C GLY A 51 -4.71 4.08 3.50
N THR A 52 -5.10 5.36 3.64
CA THR A 52 -4.21 6.51 3.36
C THR A 52 -3.03 6.65 4.33
N GLY A 53 -3.08 6.00 5.51
CA GLY A 53 -2.10 6.19 6.57
C GLY A 53 -1.99 7.65 7.00
N GLY A 54 -0.77 8.15 7.21
CA GLY A 54 -0.50 9.56 7.53
C GLY A 54 -0.63 10.53 6.35
N GLY A 55 -1.11 10.07 5.19
CA GLY A 55 -1.40 10.91 4.02
C GLY A 55 -0.17 11.31 3.20
N GLU A 56 1.05 10.96 3.58
CA GLU A 56 2.31 11.42 2.95
C GLU A 56 2.32 11.11 1.45
N LYS A 57 1.97 9.87 1.08
CA LYS A 57 1.97 9.44 -0.32
C LYS A 57 0.88 10.11 -1.15
N LEU A 58 -0.31 10.28 -0.57
CA LEU A 58 -1.42 11.03 -1.19
C LEU A 58 -1.00 12.48 -1.42
N LEU A 59 -0.51 13.16 -0.41
CA LEU A 59 -0.12 14.56 -0.48
C LEU A 59 1.02 14.81 -1.47
N ALA A 60 1.96 13.87 -1.61
CA ALA A 60 3.12 14.01 -2.49
C ALA A 60 2.82 13.66 -3.96
N ASN A 61 1.90 12.74 -4.23
CA ASN A 61 1.81 12.12 -5.57
C ASN A 61 0.48 12.32 -6.30
N TYR A 62 -0.63 12.62 -5.58
CA TYR A 62 -1.92 12.75 -6.22
C TYR A 62 -2.04 14.09 -6.95
N PRO A 63 -2.68 14.10 -8.13
CA PRO A 63 -2.94 15.34 -8.87
C PRO A 63 -3.91 16.25 -8.11
N ASP A 64 -3.90 17.53 -8.45
CA ASP A 64 -4.95 18.44 -7.99
C ASP A 64 -6.24 18.16 -8.75
N CYS A 65 -7.34 18.00 -8.01
CA CYS A 65 -8.66 17.69 -8.56
C CYS A 65 -9.77 18.25 -7.68
N ALA A 66 -11.04 18.03 -8.05
CA ALA A 66 -12.19 18.61 -7.36
C ALA A 66 -12.30 18.15 -5.90
N GLU A 67 -12.08 16.86 -5.66
CA GLU A 67 -12.19 16.26 -4.33
C GLU A 67 -11.24 15.08 -4.18
N ILE A 68 -10.56 15.00 -3.04
CA ILE A 68 -9.85 13.80 -2.59
C ILE A 68 -10.32 13.47 -1.18
N VAL A 69 -10.81 12.26 -0.98
CA VAL A 69 -11.16 11.72 0.34
C VAL A 69 -10.18 10.61 0.67
N GLY A 70 -9.30 10.86 1.65
CA GLY A 70 -8.41 9.84 2.20
C GLY A 70 -9.03 9.20 3.44
N THR A 71 -8.97 7.88 3.55
CA THR A 71 -9.54 7.15 4.67
C THR A 71 -8.55 6.16 5.26
N ASP A 72 -8.60 6.00 6.57
CA ASP A 72 -7.83 4.98 7.28
C ASP A 72 -8.65 4.45 8.45
N TYR A 73 -8.41 3.20 8.84
CA TYR A 73 -9.08 2.59 9.98
C TYR A 73 -8.55 3.14 11.32
N SER A 74 -7.27 3.55 11.36
CA SER A 74 -6.63 4.10 12.57
C SER A 74 -6.93 5.60 12.76
N PRO A 75 -7.55 5.99 13.89
CA PRO A 75 -7.72 7.40 14.23
C PRO A 75 -6.39 8.15 14.34
N ASN A 76 -5.32 7.50 14.80
CA ASN A 76 -3.99 8.10 14.93
C ASN A 76 -3.40 8.43 13.56
N MET A 77 -3.53 7.54 12.57
CA MET A 77 -3.10 7.78 11.20
C MET A 77 -3.88 8.95 10.57
N VAL A 78 -5.20 8.99 10.77
CA VAL A 78 -6.02 10.11 10.28
C VAL A 78 -5.63 11.43 10.94
N ALA A 79 -5.34 11.46 12.24
CA ALA A 79 -4.85 12.66 12.91
C ALA A 79 -3.52 13.14 12.30
N THR A 80 -2.58 12.24 12.07
CA THR A 80 -1.31 12.53 11.38
C THR A 80 -1.54 13.06 9.96
N ALA A 81 -2.46 12.45 9.20
CA ALA A 81 -2.80 12.90 7.84
C ALA A 81 -3.36 14.34 7.83
N ILE A 82 -4.20 14.69 8.80
CA ILE A 82 -4.74 16.05 8.96
C ILE A 82 -3.62 17.05 9.28
N GLU A 83 -2.67 16.69 10.15
CA GLU A 83 -1.51 17.54 10.45
C GLU A 83 -0.61 17.74 9.23
N ASN A 84 -0.36 16.67 8.46
CA ASN A 84 0.43 16.73 7.25
C ASN A 84 -0.26 17.56 6.16
N LEU A 85 -1.58 17.45 6.02
CA LEU A 85 -2.37 18.29 5.13
C LEU A 85 -2.23 19.78 5.48
N ALA A 86 -2.33 20.13 6.76
CA ALA A 86 -2.18 21.52 7.21
C ALA A 86 -0.80 22.12 6.85
N LYS A 87 0.26 21.28 6.86
CA LYS A 87 1.63 21.69 6.47
C LYS A 87 1.82 21.75 4.95
N SER A 88 1.10 20.94 4.17
CA SER A 88 1.25 20.84 2.71
C SER A 88 0.69 22.03 1.94
N GLY A 89 -0.28 22.74 2.53
CA GLY A 89 -1.02 23.82 1.87
C GLY A 89 -1.98 23.35 0.75
N ARG A 90 -2.12 22.05 0.53
CA ARG A 90 -3.05 21.47 -0.45
C ARG A 90 -4.50 21.71 -0.02
N LYS A 91 -5.40 21.78 -1.00
CA LYS A 91 -6.82 22.03 -0.80
C LYS A 91 -7.63 20.89 -1.42
N ASN A 92 -8.95 20.90 -1.13
CA ASN A 92 -9.90 19.91 -1.65
C ASN A 92 -9.58 18.47 -1.21
N ILE A 93 -8.88 18.31 -0.09
CA ILE A 93 -8.54 17.03 0.52
C ILE A 93 -9.17 16.96 1.89
N THR A 94 -9.81 15.83 2.20
CA THR A 94 -10.33 15.53 3.54
C THR A 94 -9.84 14.15 3.97
N PHE A 95 -9.52 14.01 5.27
CA PHE A 95 -9.17 12.72 5.86
C PHE A 95 -10.20 12.34 6.90
N ARG A 96 -10.60 11.06 6.95
CA ARG A 96 -11.56 10.57 7.93
C ARG A 96 -11.31 9.09 8.29
N VAL A 97 -11.69 8.73 9.50
CA VAL A 97 -11.68 7.34 9.96
C VAL A 97 -12.78 6.57 9.24
N MET A 98 -12.42 5.45 8.61
CA MET A 98 -13.38 4.57 7.93
C MET A 98 -12.84 3.15 7.85
N ASP A 99 -13.72 2.17 8.07
CA ASP A 99 -13.45 0.78 7.76
C ASP A 99 -13.69 0.53 6.26
N ASN A 100 -12.65 0.08 5.55
CA ASN A 100 -12.73 -0.20 4.10
C ASN A 100 -13.67 -1.37 3.77
N LEU A 101 -13.99 -2.23 4.74
CA LEU A 101 -14.96 -3.33 4.58
C LEU A 101 -16.42 -2.89 4.85
N HIS A 102 -16.61 -1.73 5.48
CA HIS A 102 -17.92 -1.13 5.81
C HIS A 102 -17.95 0.34 5.42
N MET A 103 -17.86 0.61 4.13
CA MET A 103 -17.65 1.97 3.61
C MET A 103 -18.90 2.85 3.76
N ASP A 104 -18.78 3.93 4.54
CA ASP A 104 -19.79 4.99 4.65
C ASP A 104 -19.48 6.13 3.65
N VAL A 105 -19.73 5.85 2.37
CA VAL A 105 -19.55 6.80 1.26
C VAL A 105 -20.76 6.72 0.32
N PRO A 106 -21.10 7.82 -0.39
CA PRO A 106 -22.20 7.83 -1.34
C PRO A 106 -21.98 6.87 -2.51
N ASP A 107 -23.10 6.42 -3.09
CA ASP A 107 -23.11 5.64 -4.33
C ASP A 107 -22.72 6.54 -5.50
N GLU A 108 -22.03 5.97 -6.49
CA GLU A 108 -21.69 6.62 -7.77
C GLU A 108 -21.11 8.04 -7.63
N HIS A 109 -20.26 8.23 -6.64
CA HIS A 109 -19.69 9.54 -6.33
C HIS A 109 -18.25 9.71 -6.84
N PHE A 110 -17.43 8.67 -6.78
CA PHE A 110 -16.03 8.74 -7.11
C PHE A 110 -15.73 8.32 -8.56
N ASP A 111 -14.84 9.05 -9.19
CA ASP A 111 -14.32 8.70 -10.52
C ASP A 111 -13.18 7.68 -10.43
N VAL A 112 -12.40 7.75 -9.35
CA VAL A 112 -11.29 6.83 -9.08
C VAL A 112 -11.32 6.40 -7.61
N VAL A 113 -11.15 5.10 -7.37
CA VAL A 113 -10.83 4.56 -6.05
C VAL A 113 -9.43 3.97 -6.09
N VAL A 114 -8.60 4.39 -5.16
CA VAL A 114 -7.24 3.88 -4.97
C VAL A 114 -7.18 3.09 -3.67
N ALA A 115 -6.52 1.94 -3.69
CA ALA A 115 -6.25 1.15 -2.49
C ALA A 115 -4.77 0.73 -2.50
N ARG A 116 -4.02 1.17 -1.49
CA ARG A 116 -2.60 0.87 -1.41
C ARG A 116 -2.24 0.20 -0.09
N HIS A 117 -1.79 -1.05 -0.17
CA HIS A 117 -1.40 -1.88 0.98
C HIS A 117 -2.48 -1.97 2.05
N THR A 118 -3.75 -2.12 1.64
CA THR A 118 -4.91 -2.21 2.51
C THR A 118 -5.88 -3.27 2.02
N CYS A 119 -6.75 -3.74 2.91
CA CYS A 119 -7.85 -4.65 2.54
C CYS A 119 -8.94 -3.89 1.77
N ILE A 120 -9.64 -4.61 0.91
CA ILE A 120 -10.72 -4.06 0.08
C ILE A 120 -12.00 -4.89 0.17
N ASP A 121 -13.14 -4.23 -0.02
CA ASP A 121 -14.39 -4.87 -0.43
C ASP A 121 -14.74 -4.39 -1.85
N ALA A 122 -14.51 -5.25 -2.83
CA ALA A 122 -14.72 -4.92 -4.24
C ALA A 122 -16.18 -4.54 -4.57
N LYS A 123 -17.18 -5.05 -3.83
CA LYS A 123 -18.59 -4.69 -4.01
C LYS A 123 -18.88 -3.28 -3.50
N GLN A 124 -18.32 -2.91 -2.36
CA GLN A 124 -18.44 -1.55 -1.83
C GLN A 124 -17.76 -0.54 -2.76
N ILE A 125 -16.59 -0.89 -3.29
CA ILE A 125 -15.89 -0.05 -4.27
C ILE A 125 -16.72 0.07 -5.56
N MET A 126 -17.25 -1.03 -6.09
CA MET A 126 -18.14 -1.02 -7.25
C MET A 126 -19.35 -0.10 -7.03
N ARG A 127 -19.95 -0.10 -5.83
CA ARG A 127 -21.08 0.76 -5.47
C ARG A 127 -20.74 2.24 -5.54
N CYS A 128 -19.62 2.64 -4.93
CA CYS A 128 -19.28 4.06 -4.80
C CYS A 128 -18.63 4.67 -6.04
N LEU A 129 -18.12 3.88 -6.98
CA LEU A 129 -17.59 4.35 -8.25
C LEU A 129 -18.73 4.79 -9.18
N LYS A 130 -18.50 5.88 -9.91
CA LYS A 130 -19.34 6.29 -11.05
C LYS A 130 -19.23 5.27 -12.19
N PRO A 131 -20.24 5.17 -13.08
CA PRO A 131 -20.11 4.40 -14.31
C PRO A 131 -18.89 4.81 -15.12
N GLY A 132 -18.03 3.83 -15.49
CA GLY A 132 -16.77 4.07 -16.18
C GLY A 132 -15.60 4.50 -15.28
N GLY A 133 -15.82 4.58 -13.96
CA GLY A 133 -14.77 4.91 -13.00
C GLY A 133 -13.68 3.84 -12.88
N TYR A 134 -12.55 4.20 -12.30
CA TYR A 134 -11.37 3.36 -12.19
C TYR A 134 -11.17 2.85 -10.77
N LEU A 135 -10.73 1.60 -10.66
CA LEU A 135 -10.15 1.03 -9.44
C LEU A 135 -8.66 0.77 -9.68
N LEU A 136 -7.81 1.33 -8.80
CA LEU A 136 -6.37 1.14 -8.81
C LEU A 136 -5.94 0.52 -7.48
N ILE A 137 -5.36 -0.67 -7.52
CA ILE A 137 -4.84 -1.36 -6.33
C ILE A 137 -3.34 -1.55 -6.45
N ARG A 138 -2.60 -1.26 -5.39
CA ARG A 138 -1.23 -1.76 -5.18
C ARG A 138 -1.21 -2.53 -3.88
N GLY A 139 -1.03 -3.83 -3.97
CA GLY A 139 -1.07 -4.73 -2.82
C GLY A 139 0.24 -5.46 -2.57
N VAL A 140 0.33 -6.04 -1.38
CA VAL A 140 1.43 -6.89 -0.91
C VAL A 140 0.88 -8.27 -0.63
N ASP A 141 1.55 -9.32 -1.12
CA ASP A 141 1.15 -10.69 -0.82
C ASP A 141 2.30 -11.57 -0.30
N LYS A 142 2.04 -12.86 -0.20
CA LYS A 142 3.03 -13.82 0.30
C LYS A 142 4.40 -13.75 -0.40
N TYR A 143 4.46 -13.31 -1.64
CA TYR A 143 5.70 -13.24 -2.41
C TYR A 143 6.50 -11.96 -2.18
N ASP A 144 5.94 -10.97 -1.49
CA ASP A 144 6.74 -9.80 -1.10
C ASP A 144 7.84 -10.21 -0.12
N CYS A 145 9.04 -9.71 -0.34
CA CYS A 145 10.24 -10.08 0.42
C CYS A 145 10.49 -11.60 0.50
N TRP A 146 10.08 -12.35 -0.54
CA TRP A 146 10.07 -13.81 -0.53
C TRP A 146 11.41 -14.45 -0.19
N ASP A 147 12.52 -13.87 -0.68
CA ASP A 147 13.85 -14.41 -0.43
C ASP A 147 14.24 -14.28 1.05
N LEU A 148 13.81 -13.20 1.72
CA LEU A 148 13.97 -13.02 3.16
C LEU A 148 13.07 -14.00 3.93
N LYS A 149 11.78 -14.02 3.63
CA LYS A 149 10.80 -14.92 4.28
C LYS A 149 11.22 -16.40 4.16
N LYS A 150 11.69 -16.82 3.00
CA LYS A 150 12.23 -18.18 2.82
C LYS A 150 13.46 -18.46 3.67
N THR A 151 14.29 -17.46 3.91
CA THR A 151 15.50 -17.64 4.72
C THR A 151 15.15 -17.83 6.19
N VAL A 152 14.13 -17.11 6.69
CA VAL A 152 13.70 -17.20 8.08
C VAL A 152 12.62 -18.26 8.33
N GLY A 153 11.84 -18.63 7.30
CA GLY A 153 10.81 -19.66 7.33
C GLY A 153 9.43 -19.17 7.77
N TYR A 154 9.19 -17.86 7.86
CA TYR A 154 7.92 -17.24 8.25
C TYR A 154 7.80 -15.80 7.74
N GLY A 155 6.65 -15.16 7.98
CA GLY A 155 6.37 -13.76 7.68
C GLY A 155 4.99 -13.54 7.08
N GLN A 156 4.62 -12.30 6.85
CA GLN A 156 3.31 -11.90 6.37
C GLN A 156 2.88 -12.72 5.14
N GLY A 157 1.78 -13.46 5.26
CA GLY A 157 1.21 -14.28 4.20
C GLY A 157 2.05 -15.50 3.77
N PHE A 158 3.15 -15.84 4.46
CA PHE A 158 4.07 -16.91 4.04
C PHE A 158 3.37 -18.26 3.84
N ASP A 159 2.46 -18.61 4.74
CA ASP A 159 1.69 -19.87 4.71
C ASP A 159 0.34 -19.76 4.00
N ASP A 160 0.03 -18.61 3.40
CA ASP A 160 -1.24 -18.44 2.68
C ASP A 160 -1.33 -19.45 1.54
N PRO A 161 -2.43 -20.22 1.45
CA PRO A 161 -2.59 -21.22 0.40
C PRO A 161 -2.72 -20.58 -0.99
N VAL A 162 -3.34 -19.40 -1.05
CA VAL A 162 -3.54 -18.61 -2.27
C VAL A 162 -2.98 -17.21 -2.04
N PRO A 163 -2.18 -16.64 -2.95
CA PRO A 163 -1.75 -15.26 -2.87
C PRO A 163 -2.94 -14.31 -2.81
N ILE A 164 -2.90 -13.29 -1.96
CA ILE A 164 -3.98 -12.29 -1.85
C ILE A 164 -4.21 -11.56 -3.18
N SER A 165 -3.19 -11.41 -4.01
CA SER A 165 -3.31 -10.85 -5.36
C SER A 165 -4.32 -11.61 -6.23
N ILE A 166 -4.37 -12.93 -6.12
CA ILE A 166 -5.35 -13.77 -6.84
C ILE A 166 -6.74 -13.62 -6.22
N VAL A 167 -6.82 -13.58 -4.89
CA VAL A 167 -8.10 -13.39 -4.18
C VAL A 167 -8.71 -12.04 -4.52
N ASP A 168 -7.91 -10.98 -4.51
CA ASP A 168 -8.37 -9.64 -4.88
C ASP A 168 -8.79 -9.56 -6.34
N TYR A 169 -8.01 -10.17 -7.25
CA TYR A 169 -8.35 -10.24 -8.66
C TYR A 169 -9.71 -10.94 -8.90
N GLU A 170 -9.92 -12.11 -8.28
CA GLU A 170 -11.18 -12.85 -8.37
C GLU A 170 -12.36 -12.07 -7.76
N ASN A 171 -12.16 -11.40 -6.63
CA ASN A 171 -13.19 -10.58 -6.00
C ASN A 171 -13.57 -9.36 -6.86
N VAL A 172 -12.60 -8.73 -7.50
CA VAL A 172 -12.81 -7.60 -8.42
C VAL A 172 -13.62 -8.07 -9.63
N LEU A 173 -13.26 -9.20 -10.25
CA LEU A 173 -14.06 -9.80 -11.34
C LEU A 173 -15.47 -10.16 -10.89
N ALA A 174 -15.62 -10.82 -9.73
CA ALA A 174 -16.91 -11.23 -9.20
C ALA A 174 -17.83 -10.04 -8.82
N ALA A 175 -17.25 -8.88 -8.51
CA ALA A 175 -18.00 -7.65 -8.27
C ALA A 175 -18.54 -7.01 -9.55
N GLY A 176 -18.12 -7.46 -10.74
CA GLY A 176 -18.60 -7.00 -12.03
C GLY A 176 -17.71 -5.96 -12.72
N PHE A 177 -16.49 -5.73 -12.23
CA PHE A 177 -15.52 -4.87 -12.91
C PHE A 177 -15.13 -5.47 -14.28
N ARG A 178 -14.80 -4.58 -15.21
CA ARG A 178 -14.32 -4.88 -16.56
C ARG A 178 -12.88 -4.41 -16.73
N ASP A 179 -12.25 -4.84 -17.81
CA ASP A 179 -10.87 -4.46 -18.14
C ASP A 179 -9.91 -4.68 -16.95
N VAL A 180 -10.10 -5.81 -16.25
CA VAL A 180 -9.35 -6.13 -15.04
C VAL A 180 -7.98 -6.68 -15.42
N GLU A 181 -6.94 -5.94 -15.07
CA GLU A 181 -5.55 -6.35 -15.25
C GLU A 181 -4.89 -6.59 -13.90
N LEU A 182 -4.24 -7.73 -13.74
CA LEU A 182 -3.36 -8.04 -12.60
C LEU A 182 -1.92 -8.09 -13.12
N VAL A 183 -1.06 -7.25 -12.55
CA VAL A 183 0.33 -7.13 -12.99
C VAL A 183 1.30 -7.26 -11.81
N PRO A 184 2.52 -7.80 -12.02
CA PRO A 184 3.57 -7.74 -11.01
C PRO A 184 4.08 -6.30 -10.87
N VAL A 185 4.34 -5.88 -9.63
CA VAL A 185 4.98 -4.60 -9.30
C VAL A 185 6.21 -4.93 -8.46
N HIS A 186 7.35 -5.02 -9.11
CA HIS A 186 8.59 -5.45 -8.48
C HIS A 186 9.55 -4.27 -8.33
N GLU A 187 10.22 -4.20 -7.18
CA GLU A 187 11.19 -3.17 -6.85
C GLU A 187 12.41 -3.78 -6.16
N ARG A 188 13.57 -3.17 -6.35
CA ARG A 188 14.76 -3.39 -5.52
C ARG A 188 14.92 -2.20 -4.59
N GLU A 189 14.98 -2.48 -3.31
CA GLU A 189 15.32 -1.50 -2.29
C GLU A 189 16.77 -1.75 -1.85
N PHE A 190 17.56 -0.67 -1.70
CA PHE A 190 18.96 -0.73 -1.28
C PHE A 190 19.13 0.14 -0.02
N TYR A 191 19.18 -0.51 1.11
CA TYR A 191 19.39 0.14 2.41
C TYR A 191 20.86 0.46 2.60
N LYS A 192 21.15 1.61 3.18
CA LYS A 192 22.50 2.15 3.37
C LYS A 192 23.49 1.12 3.95
N ASP A 193 23.05 0.41 4.98
CA ASP A 193 23.86 -0.58 5.70
C ASP A 193 22.98 -1.59 6.45
N ALA A 194 23.60 -2.55 7.12
CA ALA A 194 22.94 -3.58 7.91
C ALA A 194 22.11 -3.02 9.07
N ALA A 195 22.57 -1.96 9.72
CA ALA A 195 21.85 -1.35 10.84
C ALA A 195 20.55 -0.70 10.38
N THR A 196 20.61 0.08 9.29
CA THR A 196 19.43 0.69 8.66
C THR A 196 18.43 -0.38 8.19
N PHE A 197 18.91 -1.47 7.60
CA PHE A 197 18.07 -2.57 7.15
C PHE A 197 17.37 -3.29 8.33
N LYS A 198 18.10 -3.57 9.43
CA LYS A 198 17.52 -4.16 10.64
C LYS A 198 16.47 -3.25 11.25
N ALA A 199 16.77 -1.95 11.42
CA ALA A 199 15.81 -0.97 11.93
C ALA A 199 14.51 -0.90 11.08
N PHE A 200 14.63 -0.97 9.76
CA PHE A 200 13.47 -1.06 8.87
C PHE A 200 12.63 -2.31 9.14
N LEU A 201 13.25 -3.48 9.29
CA LEU A 201 12.52 -4.74 9.55
C LEU A 201 11.82 -4.76 10.91
N GLU A 202 12.30 -4.01 11.91
CA GLU A 202 11.65 -3.87 13.22
C GLU A 202 10.34 -3.08 13.14
N VAL A 203 10.21 -2.21 12.13
CA VAL A 203 9.06 -1.29 11.99
C VAL A 203 8.05 -1.77 10.96
N VAL A 204 8.46 -2.59 9.97
CA VAL A 204 7.55 -3.02 8.89
C VAL A 204 7.09 -4.45 9.11
N PRO A 205 5.79 -4.76 9.00
CA PRO A 205 5.23 -6.09 9.29
C PRO A 205 5.53 -7.12 8.18
N ILE A 206 6.79 -7.19 7.73
CA ILE A 206 7.24 -8.20 6.77
C ILE A 206 7.40 -9.56 7.45
N LEU A 207 7.91 -9.54 8.68
CA LEU A 207 8.17 -10.72 9.50
C LEU A 207 7.28 -10.70 10.75
N ASP A 208 6.85 -11.87 11.21
CA ASP A 208 6.02 -12.00 12.41
C ASP A 208 6.77 -11.59 13.69
N HIS A 209 8.08 -11.74 13.66
CA HIS A 209 9.04 -11.33 14.70
C HIS A 209 10.45 -11.26 14.10
N MET A 210 11.36 -10.57 14.79
CA MET A 210 12.75 -10.51 14.35
C MET A 210 13.42 -11.89 14.48
N PRO A 211 14.15 -12.35 13.44
CA PRO A 211 14.86 -13.63 13.49
C PRO A 211 16.12 -13.55 14.37
N GLU A 212 16.71 -14.70 14.65
CA GLU A 212 18.03 -14.73 15.29
C GLU A 212 19.07 -13.96 14.46
N ASP A 213 19.96 -13.24 15.14
CA ASP A 213 20.97 -12.40 14.49
C ASP A 213 21.81 -13.17 13.47
N SER A 214 22.20 -14.41 13.77
CA SER A 214 23.00 -15.24 12.87
C SER A 214 22.30 -15.53 11.53
N VAL A 215 20.98 -15.71 11.54
CA VAL A 215 20.16 -15.95 10.34
C VAL A 215 20.07 -14.68 9.51
N LEU A 216 19.77 -13.57 10.19
CA LEU A 216 19.63 -12.27 9.52
C LEU A 216 20.96 -11.76 8.97
N ASP A 217 22.06 -11.90 9.71
CA ASP A 217 23.40 -11.55 9.25
C ASP A 217 23.82 -12.39 8.05
N GLY A 218 23.45 -13.67 8.02
CA GLY A 218 23.66 -14.55 6.86
C GLY A 218 22.89 -14.10 5.61
N TYR A 219 21.65 -13.62 5.77
CA TYR A 219 20.86 -13.01 4.70
C TYR A 219 21.51 -11.70 4.22
N ILE A 220 21.86 -10.80 5.15
CA ILE A 220 22.50 -9.51 4.87
C ILE A 220 23.78 -9.71 4.08
N ALA A 221 24.66 -10.61 4.53
CA ALA A 221 25.94 -10.87 3.87
C ALA A 221 25.75 -11.32 2.40
N LYS A 222 24.75 -12.15 2.12
CA LYS A 222 24.42 -12.61 0.75
C LYS A 222 23.79 -11.54 -0.13
N ASN A 223 23.15 -10.53 0.48
CA ASN A 223 22.40 -9.50 -0.22
C ASN A 223 23.04 -8.11 -0.13
N THR A 224 24.29 -8.01 0.30
CA THR A 224 25.03 -6.75 0.31
C THR A 224 25.75 -6.55 -1.03
N TYR A 225 25.46 -5.43 -1.69
CA TYR A 225 26.05 -5.02 -2.97
C TYR A 225 26.56 -3.60 -2.85
N SER A 226 27.85 -3.39 -3.12
CA SER A 226 28.50 -2.07 -3.00
C SER A 226 28.26 -1.39 -1.64
N GLY A 227 28.24 -2.19 -0.56
CA GLY A 227 28.04 -1.72 0.81
C GLY A 227 26.56 -1.51 1.21
N ARG A 228 25.61 -1.64 0.30
CA ARG A 228 24.17 -1.52 0.57
C ARG A 228 23.49 -2.88 0.64
N VAL A 229 22.52 -3.02 1.55
CA VAL A 229 21.71 -4.24 1.69
C VAL A 229 20.52 -4.18 0.75
N ARG A 230 20.42 -5.13 -0.17
CA ARG A 230 19.32 -5.25 -1.11
C ARG A 230 18.15 -6.02 -0.50
N LEU A 231 16.94 -5.50 -0.67
CA LEU A 231 15.68 -6.20 -0.46
C LEU A 231 14.89 -6.22 -1.77
N LEU A 232 14.36 -7.38 -2.14
CA LEU A 232 13.52 -7.51 -3.34
C LEU A 232 12.04 -7.48 -2.92
N ARG A 233 11.35 -6.42 -3.31
CA ARG A 233 9.91 -6.27 -3.13
C ARG A 233 9.17 -6.90 -4.32
N ARG A 234 8.14 -7.69 -4.04
CA ARG A 234 7.29 -8.35 -5.04
C ARG A 234 5.83 -8.07 -4.72
N CYS A 235 5.43 -6.86 -5.01
CA CYS A 235 4.06 -6.40 -4.91
C CYS A 235 3.27 -6.75 -6.18
N TYR A 236 1.98 -6.46 -6.17
CA TYR A 236 1.11 -6.55 -7.35
C TYR A 236 0.32 -5.25 -7.53
N GLY A 237 -0.12 -5.03 -8.77
CA GLY A 237 -1.04 -3.97 -9.16
C GLY A 237 -2.30 -4.55 -9.78
N ILE A 238 -3.45 -3.95 -9.50
CA ILE A 238 -4.70 -4.20 -10.24
C ILE A 238 -5.21 -2.88 -10.76
N THR A 239 -5.56 -2.87 -12.05
CA THR A 239 -6.32 -1.81 -12.70
C THR A 239 -7.63 -2.39 -13.18
N ALA A 240 -8.75 -1.72 -12.91
CA ALA A 240 -10.07 -2.18 -13.34
C ALA A 240 -11.01 -1.01 -13.60
N ARG A 241 -12.11 -1.26 -14.34
CA ARG A 241 -13.15 -0.28 -14.66
C ARG A 241 -14.54 -0.76 -14.24
N LYS A 242 -15.35 0.15 -13.69
CA LYS A 242 -16.78 -0.08 -13.47
C LYS A 242 -17.57 -0.09 -14.76
#